data_5f2d47194ceaadd61bc23adc59268d50
#
_entry.id   5f2d47194ceaadd61bc23adc59268d50
#
_cell.length_a   1.000
_cell.length_b   1.000
_cell.length_c   1.000
_cell.angle_alpha   90.00
_cell.angle_beta   90.00
_cell.angle_gamma   90.00
#
_symmetry.space_group_name_H-M   'P 1'
#
loop_
_entity.id
_entity.type
_entity.pdbx_description
1 polymer ?
#
loop_
_entity_poly.entity_id
_entity_poly.type
_entity_poly.pdbx_seq_one_letter_code
_entity_poly.pdbx_strand_id
1 'polypeptide(L)'
;MTGQINVSTGAEHTAVLGLGSYRPRRVVTNTEILEQIDSSDEWIQTRSGIKERRWASEDETILMMSTNAAQEALADSGIDPAQIGWVAIAGVW
;
A
#
# COMPACT_ATOMS: atom_id res chain seq x y z
N MET A 1 -4.51 8.61 35.64
CA MET A 1 -3.44 8.99 34.72
C MET A 1 -3.59 10.45 34.36
N THR A 2 -2.58 11.15 34.46
CA THR A 2 -2.61 12.55 34.09
C THR A 2 -2.78 12.74 32.58
N GLY A 3 -2.70 11.69 31.81
CA GLY A 3 -3.01 11.73 30.40
C GLY A 3 -2.26 12.78 29.59
N GLN A 4 -1.12 13.17 30.06
CA GLN A 4 -0.35 14.16 29.33
C GLN A 4 0.27 13.55 28.09
N ILE A 5 -0.30 13.87 26.95
CA ILE A 5 0.32 13.59 25.68
C ILE A 5 1.32 14.71 25.44
N ASN A 6 2.58 14.35 25.41
CA ASN A 6 3.61 15.28 24.99
C ASN A 6 3.45 15.54 23.50
N VAL A 7 2.91 16.68 23.16
CA VAL A 7 2.88 17.13 21.78
C VAL A 7 4.31 17.50 21.39
N SER A 8 4.92 16.65 20.58
CA SER A 8 6.23 16.95 20.01
C SER A 8 6.13 18.18 19.11
N THR A 9 7.02 19.13 19.33
CA THR A 9 7.20 20.27 18.43
C THR A 9 8.06 19.88 17.24
N GLY A 10 7.70 18.80 16.51
CA GLY A 10 8.48 18.34 15.38
C GLY A 10 8.73 19.41 14.31
N ALA A 11 9.23 19.01 13.17
CA ALA A 11 9.53 19.93 12.07
C ALA A 11 8.27 20.68 11.63
N GLU A 12 8.42 21.97 11.34
CA GLU A 12 7.32 22.80 10.81
C GLU A 12 6.81 22.27 9.47
N HIS A 13 7.67 21.63 8.72
CA HIS A 13 7.35 21.11 7.38
C HIS A 13 7.77 19.66 7.28
N THR A 14 6.94 18.89 6.59
CA THR A 14 7.21 17.50 6.26
C THR A 14 7.09 17.32 4.75
N ALA A 15 8.10 16.72 4.15
CA ALA A 15 8.10 16.44 2.73
C ALA A 15 8.07 14.92 2.48
N VAL A 16 7.32 14.50 1.48
CA VAL A 16 7.38 13.13 0.98
C VAL A 16 8.61 13.02 0.09
N LEU A 17 9.58 12.21 0.51
CA LEU A 17 10.87 12.09 -0.17
C LEU A 17 10.92 10.89 -1.11
N GLY A 18 10.09 9.89 -0.90
CA GLY A 18 10.07 8.71 -1.74
C GLY A 18 8.76 7.95 -1.62
N LEU A 19 8.40 7.27 -2.69
CA LEU A 19 7.25 6.42 -2.78
C LEU A 19 7.67 5.03 -3.25
N GLY A 20 7.03 4.02 -2.72
CA GLY A 20 7.23 2.65 -3.14
C GLY A 20 5.94 1.87 -3.06
N SER A 21 5.84 0.83 -3.86
CA SER A 21 4.66 -0.02 -3.90
C SER A 21 5.04 -1.48 -4.05
N TYR A 22 4.13 -2.33 -3.63
CA TYR A 22 4.22 -3.75 -3.91
C TYR A 22 2.86 -4.24 -4.38
N ARG A 23 2.83 -4.95 -5.48
CA ARG A 23 1.63 -5.61 -5.99
C ARG A 23 1.79 -7.11 -5.83
N PRO A 24 0.84 -7.81 -5.20
CA PRO A 24 0.86 -9.27 -5.18
C PRO A 24 0.96 -9.85 -6.59
N ARG A 25 1.54 -11.05 -6.68
CA ARG A 25 1.86 -11.67 -7.96
C ARG A 25 0.63 -12.18 -8.71
N ARG A 26 -0.38 -12.66 -7.98
CA ARG A 26 -1.55 -13.28 -8.59
C ARG A 26 -2.49 -12.22 -9.15
N VAL A 27 -2.67 -12.24 -10.45
CA VAL A 27 -3.65 -11.39 -11.14
C VAL A 27 -5.02 -12.06 -11.08
N VAL A 28 -6.02 -11.33 -10.61
CA VAL A 28 -7.40 -11.80 -10.54
C VAL A 28 -8.27 -10.90 -11.40
N THR A 29 -8.79 -11.47 -12.47
CA THR A 29 -9.64 -10.74 -13.42
C THR A 29 -11.07 -10.62 -12.89
N ASN A 30 -11.85 -9.70 -13.50
CA ASN A 30 -13.26 -9.58 -13.18
C ASN A 30 -14.01 -10.88 -13.47
N THR A 31 -13.65 -11.57 -14.53
CA THR A 31 -14.28 -12.86 -14.89
C THR A 31 -14.11 -13.90 -13.79
N GLU A 32 -12.93 -13.96 -13.18
CA GLU A 32 -12.65 -14.89 -12.07
C GLU A 32 -13.49 -14.56 -10.84
N ILE A 33 -13.68 -13.28 -10.54
CA ILE A 33 -14.51 -12.84 -9.40
C ILE A 33 -15.99 -13.14 -9.66
N LEU A 34 -16.45 -13.10 -10.90
CA LEU A 34 -17.85 -13.35 -11.23
C LEU A 34 -18.35 -14.74 -10.84
N GLU A 35 -17.45 -15.68 -10.59
CA GLU A 35 -17.81 -16.98 -10.02
C GLU A 35 -18.38 -16.85 -8.60
N GLN A 36 -18.11 -15.76 -7.93
CA GLN A 36 -18.48 -15.52 -6.53
C GLN A 36 -19.53 -14.43 -6.35
N ILE A 37 -19.75 -13.60 -7.34
CA ILE A 37 -20.68 -12.47 -7.26
C ILE A 37 -21.60 -12.44 -8.48
N ASP A 38 -22.82 -11.96 -8.28
CA ASP A 38 -23.80 -11.77 -9.33
C ASP A 38 -23.60 -10.39 -9.98
N SER A 39 -22.73 -10.33 -10.98
CA SER A 39 -22.39 -9.11 -11.68
C SER A 39 -21.85 -9.43 -13.07
N SER A 40 -21.31 -8.44 -13.77
CA SER A 40 -20.64 -8.59 -15.04
C SER A 40 -19.35 -7.79 -15.09
N ASP A 41 -18.42 -8.24 -15.94
CA ASP A 41 -17.18 -7.50 -16.20
C ASP A 41 -17.46 -6.07 -16.67
N GLU A 42 -18.40 -5.93 -17.60
CA GLU A 42 -18.82 -4.63 -18.12
C GLU A 42 -19.32 -3.71 -17.01
N TRP A 43 -20.15 -4.23 -16.11
CA TRP A 43 -20.67 -3.45 -14.98
C TRP A 43 -19.55 -2.99 -14.05
N ILE A 44 -18.61 -3.88 -13.71
CA ILE A 44 -17.48 -3.56 -12.85
C ILE A 44 -16.60 -2.48 -13.49
N GLN A 45 -16.27 -2.63 -14.77
CA GLN A 45 -15.44 -1.64 -15.47
C GLN A 45 -16.15 -0.29 -15.59
N THR A 46 -17.44 -0.29 -15.89
CA THR A 46 -18.22 0.95 -16.01
C THR A 46 -18.30 1.71 -14.70
N ARG A 47 -18.45 1.00 -13.58
CA ARG A 47 -18.59 1.60 -12.25
C ARG A 47 -17.28 2.01 -11.61
N SER A 48 -16.23 1.24 -11.79
CA SER A 48 -14.97 1.43 -11.07
C SER A 48 -13.76 1.67 -11.97
N GLY A 49 -13.85 1.32 -13.25
CA GLY A 49 -12.69 1.30 -14.15
C GLY A 49 -11.74 0.14 -13.89
N ILE A 50 -12.06 -0.74 -12.95
CA ILE A 50 -11.20 -1.87 -12.56
C ILE A 50 -11.44 -3.04 -13.48
N LYS A 51 -10.37 -3.51 -14.13
CA LYS A 51 -10.37 -4.68 -15.00
C LYS A 51 -9.86 -5.92 -14.28
N GLU A 52 -8.91 -5.72 -13.39
CA GLU A 52 -8.26 -6.79 -12.64
C GLU A 52 -7.71 -6.24 -11.32
N ARG A 53 -7.36 -7.13 -10.41
CA ARG A 53 -6.70 -6.81 -9.14
C ARG A 53 -5.67 -7.86 -8.83
N ARG A 54 -4.95 -7.67 -7.76
CA ARG A 54 -3.92 -8.59 -7.32
C ARG A 54 -4.28 -9.16 -5.96
N TRP A 55 -4.12 -10.45 -5.80
CA TRP A 55 -4.33 -11.15 -4.53
C TRP A 55 -3.02 -11.71 -4.02
N ALA A 56 -2.77 -11.52 -2.73
CA ALA A 56 -1.59 -12.06 -2.10
C ALA A 56 -1.69 -13.60 -1.97
N SER A 57 -0.58 -14.26 -2.28
CA SER A 57 -0.39 -15.68 -2.02
C SER A 57 0.03 -15.90 -0.57
N GLU A 58 0.05 -17.13 -0.09
CA GLU A 58 0.40 -17.46 1.30
C GLU A 58 1.79 -16.94 1.71
N ASP A 59 2.75 -16.96 0.78
CA ASP A 59 4.09 -16.46 1.02
C ASP A 59 4.22 -14.93 0.94
N GLU A 60 3.19 -14.26 0.47
CA GLU A 60 3.15 -12.80 0.39
C GLU A 60 2.48 -12.22 1.64
N THR A 61 3.21 -12.18 2.72
CA THR A 61 2.72 -11.65 4.00
C THR A 61 2.70 -10.12 4.00
N ILE A 62 1.93 -9.54 4.91
CA ILE A 62 1.90 -8.08 5.11
C ILE A 62 3.30 -7.55 5.39
N LEU A 63 4.05 -8.23 6.24
CA LEU A 63 5.43 -7.85 6.56
C LEU A 63 6.31 -7.83 5.31
N MET A 64 6.26 -8.88 4.51
CA MET A 64 7.07 -8.99 3.29
C MET A 64 6.67 -7.89 2.28
N MET A 65 5.39 -7.71 2.04
CA MET A 65 4.90 -6.72 1.10
C MET A 65 5.24 -5.28 1.55
N SER A 66 5.05 -4.99 2.82
CA SER A 66 5.38 -3.68 3.38
C SER A 66 6.89 -3.41 3.33
N THR A 67 7.70 -4.42 3.63
CA THR A 67 9.16 -4.29 3.57
C THR A 67 9.64 -4.01 2.15
N ASN A 68 9.13 -4.72 1.17
CA ASN A 68 9.49 -4.50 -0.22
C ASN A 68 9.07 -3.12 -0.72
N ALA A 69 7.87 -2.69 -0.38
CA ALA A 69 7.40 -1.35 -0.73
C ALA A 69 8.25 -0.26 -0.06
N ALA A 70 8.60 -0.44 1.20
CA ALA A 70 9.45 0.50 1.92
C ALA A 70 10.86 0.58 1.33
N GLN A 71 11.44 -0.55 0.94
CA GLN A 71 12.74 -0.58 0.28
C GLN A 71 12.72 0.16 -1.05
N GLU A 72 11.67 0.02 -1.82
CA GLU A 72 11.49 0.77 -3.07
C GLU A 72 11.38 2.27 -2.80
N ALA A 73 10.60 2.67 -1.80
CA ALA A 73 10.46 4.07 -1.40
C ALA A 73 11.79 4.67 -0.94
N LEU A 74 12.57 3.90 -0.19
CA LEU A 74 13.89 4.32 0.27
C LEU A 74 14.85 4.52 -0.90
N ALA A 75 14.86 3.59 -1.85
CA ALA A 75 15.66 3.72 -3.06
C ALA A 75 15.24 4.94 -3.89
N ASP A 76 13.93 5.17 -4.01
CA ASP A 76 13.38 6.32 -4.71
C ASP A 76 13.80 7.64 -4.05
N SER A 77 13.86 7.68 -2.72
CA SER A 77 14.24 8.89 -1.97
C SER A 77 15.71 9.26 -2.15
N GLY A 78 16.58 8.28 -2.34
CA GLY A 78 18.02 8.48 -2.44
C GLY A 78 18.71 8.97 -1.17
N ILE A 79 18.05 8.91 -0.01
CA ILE A 79 18.61 9.38 1.26
C ILE A 79 18.95 8.22 2.19
N ASP A 80 19.79 8.54 3.19
CA ASP A 80 20.15 7.59 4.24
C ASP A 80 18.91 7.28 5.11
N PRO A 81 18.60 6.00 5.39
CA PRO A 81 17.48 5.62 6.27
C PRO A 81 17.50 6.34 7.62
N ALA A 82 18.67 6.66 8.14
CA ALA A 82 18.81 7.36 9.42
C ALA A 82 18.24 8.79 9.39
N GLN A 83 18.03 9.35 8.21
CA GLN A 83 17.48 10.70 8.03
C GLN A 83 15.97 10.73 7.87
N ILE A 84 15.33 9.57 7.83
CA ILE A 84 13.88 9.47 7.70
C ILE A 84 13.23 9.71 9.05
N GLY A 85 12.37 10.71 9.12
CA GLY A 85 11.64 11.05 10.33
C GLY A 85 10.26 10.41 10.43
N TRP A 86 9.72 9.93 9.31
CA TRP A 86 8.38 9.39 9.30
C TRP A 86 8.15 8.44 8.13
N VAL A 87 7.42 7.37 8.37
CA VAL A 87 7.04 6.39 7.36
C VAL A 87 5.54 6.12 7.45
N ALA A 88 4.84 6.17 6.32
CA ALA A 88 3.45 5.79 6.25
C ALA A 88 3.30 4.56 5.36
N ILE A 89 2.58 3.58 5.85
CA ILE A 89 2.26 2.37 5.09
C ILE A 89 0.74 2.30 4.94
N ALA A 90 0.28 2.22 3.71
CA ALA A 90 -1.13 2.09 3.40
C ALA A 90 -1.37 0.88 2.51
N GLY A 91 -2.48 0.20 2.72
CA GLY A 91 -2.81 -0.95 1.90
C GLY A 91 -4.16 -1.54 2.26
N VAL A 92 -4.52 -2.58 1.51
CA VAL A 92 -5.73 -3.37 1.74
C VAL A 92 -5.30 -4.81 2.01
N TRP A 93 -5.66 -5.31 3.19
CA TRP A 93 -5.37 -6.67 3.61
C TRP A 93 -6.48 -7.29 4.45
#